data_0015974a3761f24d06a142b13930849f
#
_entry.id   0015974a3761f24d06a142b13930849f
#
_cell.length_a   1.000
_cell.length_b   1.000
_cell.length_c   1.000
_cell.angle_alpha   90.00
_cell.angle_beta   90.00
_cell.angle_gamma   90.00
#
_symmetry.space_group_name_H-M   'P 1'
#
loop_
_entity.id
_entity.type
_entity.pdbx_description
1 polymer ?
#
loop_
_entity_poly.entity_id
_entity_poly.type
_entity_poly.pdbx_seq_one_letter_code
_entity_poly.pdbx_strand_id
1 'polypeptide(L)'
;TDMVRPWPFIRSKTLRASNACPYYVFCKRMTYLLWIAYKGTNYGGFQVQPNAPTVCAAVQDAMQRVLGCRPDVKGCSRTDAGVHARRFALSFCYTGKVPAEKMVQAFNAHLPPDIRALEIWPVTENFHARYAAHAKTYRYYILNARVDDPFTFDTCCRIGPELDVAAMQAAAERFVGTHDFLALCASGSSVAAHGDTVRTITRCTVERAGDRVTITVTADGYLYNMVRILSGTLVEAGLHKRTPESIPALLASRDRRQAGQTLPAKGLFLKCVEYDL
;
A
#
# COMPACT_ATOMS: atom_id res chain seq x y z
N THR A 1 -19.58 9.91 -2.57
CA THR A 1 -18.99 11.14 -2.02
C THR A 1 -18.36 10.80 -0.68
N ASP A 2 -17.13 10.27 -0.71
CA ASP A 2 -16.33 10.01 0.50
C ASP A 2 -15.74 11.34 0.97
N MET A 3 -16.47 12.04 1.85
CA MET A 3 -15.90 13.17 2.61
C MET A 3 -14.85 12.62 3.58
N VAL A 4 -13.57 12.89 3.29
CA VAL A 4 -12.47 12.69 4.20
C VAL A 4 -12.69 13.58 5.41
N ARG A 5 -12.99 13.01 6.57
CA ARG A 5 -13.05 13.76 7.83
C ARG A 5 -11.65 14.27 8.14
N PRO A 6 -11.47 15.57 8.46
CA PRO A 6 -10.19 16.06 8.94
C PRO A 6 -9.91 15.48 10.32
N TRP A 7 -8.70 14.93 10.52
CA TRP A 7 -8.21 14.47 11.81
C TRP A 7 -7.98 15.65 12.76
N PRO A 8 -8.10 15.47 14.08
CA PRO A 8 -7.96 16.56 15.03
C PRO A 8 -6.53 17.11 15.02
N PHE A 9 -6.43 18.44 14.95
CA PHE A 9 -5.21 19.20 15.14
C PHE A 9 -4.63 18.93 16.52
N ILE A 10 -3.48 18.28 16.61
CA ILE A 10 -2.69 18.27 17.84
C ILE A 10 -2.01 19.64 17.95
N ARG A 11 -2.50 20.46 18.87
CA ARG A 11 -1.87 21.74 19.21
C ARG A 11 -0.49 21.47 19.82
N SER A 12 0.56 21.91 19.12
CA SER A 12 1.91 21.95 19.67
C SER A 12 1.96 22.83 20.91
N LYS A 13 2.36 22.26 22.06
CA LYS A 13 2.73 23.05 23.24
C LYS A 13 4.00 23.83 22.89
N THR A 14 3.87 25.15 22.87
CA THR A 14 4.98 26.10 22.74
C THR A 14 5.98 25.90 23.89
N LEU A 15 7.15 25.37 23.58
CA LEU A 15 8.32 25.42 24.44
C LEU A 15 8.90 26.84 24.38
N ARG A 16 8.94 27.53 25.50
CA ARG A 16 9.57 28.86 25.64
C ARG A 16 11.06 28.75 25.34
N ALA A 17 11.52 29.61 24.43
CA ALA A 17 12.92 29.76 24.10
C ALA A 17 13.70 30.33 25.31
N SER A 18 14.71 29.60 25.78
CA SER A 18 15.76 30.14 26.62
C SER A 18 16.87 30.72 25.75
N ASN A 19 17.36 31.92 26.09
CA ASN A 19 18.42 32.62 25.39
C ASN A 19 19.71 31.79 25.35
N ALA A 20 20.05 31.25 24.19
CA ALA A 20 21.33 30.66 23.89
C ALA A 20 21.84 31.23 22.55
N CYS A 21 23.13 31.48 22.51
CA CYS A 21 23.96 32.10 21.48
C CYS A 21 23.52 31.86 20.03
N PRO A 22 23.45 32.91 19.12
CA PRO A 22 22.81 32.80 17.79
C PRO A 22 23.60 32.07 16.74
N TYR A 23 24.72 31.43 17.03
CA TYR A 23 25.63 30.85 15.98
C TYR A 23 25.84 29.34 16.00
N TYR A 24 25.21 28.58 16.89
CA TYR A 24 25.23 27.12 16.86
C TYR A 24 23.81 26.56 16.74
N VAL A 25 23.26 26.62 15.53
CA VAL A 25 22.10 25.77 15.22
C VAL A 25 22.66 24.34 15.09
N PHE A 26 22.64 23.59 16.20
CA PHE A 26 22.80 22.13 16.13
C PHE A 26 21.68 21.60 15.24
N CYS A 27 22.01 21.22 14.00
CA CYS A 27 21.08 20.48 13.16
C CYS A 27 20.78 19.15 13.86
N LYS A 28 19.69 19.10 14.62
CA LYS A 28 19.25 17.88 15.29
C LYS A 28 18.82 16.87 14.23
N ARG A 29 19.34 15.65 14.32
CA ARG A 29 18.88 14.54 13.51
C ARG A 29 17.40 14.30 13.84
N MET A 30 16.54 14.34 12.83
CA MET A 30 15.11 14.14 12.95
C MET A 30 14.67 12.99 12.04
N THR A 31 13.77 12.17 12.55
CA THR A 31 13.08 11.16 11.73
C THR A 31 11.75 11.72 11.28
N TYR A 32 11.45 11.55 10.01
CA TYR A 32 10.22 12.03 9.38
C TYR A 32 9.43 10.85 8.81
N LEU A 33 8.10 10.94 8.94
CA LEU A 33 7.12 10.12 8.24
C LEU A 33 6.56 10.94 7.09
N LEU A 34 6.82 10.51 5.86
CA LEU A 34 6.31 11.13 4.64
C LEU A 34 5.24 10.24 4.03
N TRP A 35 4.09 10.83 3.74
CA TRP A 35 3.02 10.20 2.99
C TRP A 35 3.12 10.58 1.52
N ILE A 36 3.02 9.58 0.63
CA ILE A 36 3.03 9.78 -0.81
C ILE A 36 1.86 9.05 -1.46
N ALA A 37 1.41 9.55 -2.61
CA ALA A 37 0.57 8.81 -3.55
C ALA A 37 1.34 8.58 -4.85
N TYR A 38 1.10 7.44 -5.50
CA TYR A 38 1.71 7.16 -6.80
C TYR A 38 0.88 6.25 -7.68
N LYS A 39 0.99 6.47 -8.99
CA LYS A 39 0.52 5.57 -10.04
C LYS A 39 1.69 4.69 -10.46
N GLY A 40 1.63 3.40 -10.14
CA GLY A 40 2.76 2.48 -10.30
C GLY A 40 3.00 1.97 -11.72
N THR A 41 2.18 2.36 -12.70
CA THR A 41 2.19 1.85 -14.08
C THR A 41 3.58 1.82 -14.71
N ASN A 42 4.37 2.87 -14.49
CA ASN A 42 5.70 3.06 -15.10
C ASN A 42 6.86 2.58 -14.21
N TYR A 43 6.58 1.90 -13.09
CA TYR A 43 7.60 1.54 -12.12
C TYR A 43 7.70 0.04 -11.90
N GLY A 44 8.91 -0.46 -11.73
CA GLY A 44 9.22 -1.84 -11.31
C GLY A 44 8.87 -2.13 -9.85
N GLY A 45 7.99 -1.33 -9.24
CA GLY A 45 7.58 -1.40 -7.86
C GLY A 45 8.17 -0.29 -6.99
N PHE A 46 8.00 -0.41 -5.67
CA PHE A 46 8.50 0.61 -4.75
C PHE A 46 10.01 0.53 -4.54
N GLN A 47 10.55 -0.65 -4.22
CA GLN A 47 11.94 -0.83 -3.79
C GLN A 47 12.93 -0.63 -4.93
N VAL A 48 14.04 0.07 -4.66
CA VAL A 48 15.12 0.28 -5.64
C VAL A 48 15.60 -1.06 -6.20
N GLN A 49 15.71 -1.13 -7.53
CA GLN A 49 16.18 -2.27 -8.32
C GLN A 49 17.11 -1.77 -9.42
N PRO A 50 18.12 -2.56 -9.82
CA PRO A 50 19.08 -2.11 -10.84
C PRO A 50 18.48 -2.04 -12.26
N ASN A 51 17.43 -2.80 -12.54
CA ASN A 51 16.96 -3.05 -13.91
C ASN A 51 15.65 -2.32 -14.28
N ALA A 52 15.10 -1.50 -13.38
CA ALA A 52 13.85 -0.79 -13.65
C ALA A 52 13.76 0.52 -12.85
N PRO A 53 13.08 1.56 -13.38
CA PRO A 53 12.73 2.73 -12.58
C PRO A 53 11.83 2.29 -11.41
N THR A 54 12.05 2.88 -10.23
CA THR A 54 11.29 2.54 -9.03
C THR A 54 10.79 3.80 -8.32
N VAL A 55 9.67 3.68 -7.61
CA VAL A 55 9.09 4.80 -6.86
C VAL A 55 10.08 5.33 -5.81
N CYS A 56 10.78 4.43 -5.09
CA CYS A 56 11.76 4.83 -4.08
C CYS A 56 12.93 5.61 -4.67
N ALA A 57 13.46 5.19 -5.82
CA ALA A 57 14.53 5.92 -6.50
C ALA A 57 14.09 7.33 -6.91
N ALA A 58 12.91 7.47 -7.52
CA ALA A 58 12.37 8.78 -7.90
C ALA A 58 12.15 9.71 -6.69
N VAL A 59 11.66 9.16 -5.57
CA VAL A 59 11.53 9.92 -4.31
C VAL A 59 12.89 10.33 -3.77
N GLN A 60 13.87 9.43 -3.74
CA GLN A 60 15.23 9.73 -3.29
C GLN A 60 15.93 10.77 -4.18
N ASP A 61 15.68 10.77 -5.48
CA ASP A 61 16.22 11.79 -6.41
C ASP A 61 15.63 13.19 -6.13
N ALA A 62 14.32 13.26 -5.86
CA ALA A 62 13.69 14.49 -5.42
C ALA A 62 14.24 14.96 -4.06
N MET A 63 14.43 14.05 -3.11
CA MET A 63 15.04 14.34 -1.80
C MET A 63 16.48 14.85 -1.96
N GLN A 64 17.28 14.25 -2.83
CA GLN A 64 18.66 14.70 -3.12
C GLN A 64 18.69 16.16 -3.59
N ARG A 65 17.77 16.55 -4.44
CA ARG A 65 17.68 17.94 -4.96
C ARG A 65 17.26 18.95 -3.89
N VAL A 66 16.37 18.55 -2.98
CA VAL A 66 15.81 19.43 -1.95
C VAL A 66 16.66 19.47 -0.68
N LEU A 67 17.13 18.31 -0.23
CA LEU A 67 17.81 18.16 1.06
C LEU A 67 19.34 18.24 0.93
N GLY A 68 19.88 18.15 -0.30
CA GLY A 68 21.32 18.06 -0.56
C GLY A 68 21.92 16.69 -0.21
N CYS A 69 21.11 15.72 0.20
CA CYS A 69 21.53 14.35 0.50
C CYS A 69 20.48 13.35 0.02
N ARG A 70 20.91 12.08 -0.14
CA ARG A 70 20.04 10.96 -0.52
C ARG A 70 19.79 10.09 0.72
N PRO A 71 18.72 10.34 1.50
CA PRO A 71 18.49 9.60 2.71
C PRO A 71 18.11 8.14 2.44
N ASP A 72 18.40 7.27 3.40
CA ASP A 72 17.89 5.90 3.40
C ASP A 72 16.39 5.92 3.73
N VAL A 73 15.59 5.45 2.78
CA VAL A 73 14.12 5.47 2.85
C VAL A 73 13.58 4.11 3.25
N LYS A 74 12.78 4.07 4.30
CA LYS A 74 12.08 2.87 4.80
C LYS A 74 10.60 2.94 4.42
N GLY A 75 10.18 2.20 3.40
CA GLY A 75 8.78 2.13 2.98
C GLY A 75 7.94 1.21 3.88
N CYS A 76 6.64 1.53 4.04
CA CYS A 76 5.70 0.74 4.84
C CYS A 76 5.40 -0.65 4.25
N SER A 77 5.59 -0.83 2.97
CA SER A 77 5.33 -2.08 2.25
C SER A 77 6.26 -2.22 1.04
N ARG A 78 6.42 -3.45 0.55
CA ARG A 78 6.94 -3.69 -0.79
C ARG A 78 5.75 -3.81 -1.72
N THR A 79 5.61 -2.90 -2.68
CA THR A 79 4.63 -3.02 -3.75
C THR A 79 5.31 -3.54 -5.01
N ASP A 80 4.64 -4.45 -5.71
CA ASP A 80 5.14 -5.04 -6.95
C ASP A 80 5.09 -4.05 -8.12
N ALA A 81 5.74 -4.41 -9.23
CA ALA A 81 5.65 -3.67 -10.47
C ALA A 81 4.19 -3.43 -10.89
N GLY A 82 3.85 -2.20 -11.25
CA GLY A 82 2.52 -1.80 -11.68
C GLY A 82 1.48 -1.60 -10.56
N VAL A 83 1.82 -1.85 -9.30
CA VAL A 83 0.93 -1.61 -8.14
C VAL A 83 0.92 -0.14 -7.77
N HIS A 84 -0.25 0.39 -7.47
CA HIS A 84 -0.47 1.80 -7.11
C HIS A 84 -0.58 2.00 -5.60
N ALA A 85 -0.49 3.27 -5.16
CA ALA A 85 -0.80 3.64 -3.80
C ALA A 85 -1.51 5.00 -3.73
N ARG A 86 -2.58 5.08 -2.94
CA ARG A 86 -3.27 6.34 -2.62
C ARG A 86 -2.67 7.03 -1.40
N ARG A 87 -2.13 6.25 -0.45
CA ARG A 87 -1.52 6.75 0.77
C ARG A 87 -0.46 5.77 1.24
N PHE A 88 0.74 5.90 0.72
CA PHE A 88 1.90 5.09 1.06
C PHE A 88 2.77 5.86 2.05
N ALA A 89 3.18 5.20 3.13
CA ALA A 89 4.02 5.79 4.15
C ALA A 89 5.49 5.38 3.96
N LEU A 90 6.38 6.34 4.13
CA LEU A 90 7.82 6.08 4.22
C LEU A 90 8.45 6.90 5.34
N SER A 91 9.46 6.36 5.99
CA SER A 91 10.25 7.09 6.99
C SER A 91 11.69 7.27 6.53
N PHE A 92 12.29 8.39 6.92
CA PHE A 92 13.69 8.71 6.66
C PHE A 92 14.25 9.64 7.73
N CYS A 93 15.58 9.60 7.92
CA CYS A 93 16.27 10.52 8.82
C CYS A 93 16.90 11.66 8.02
N TYR A 94 16.83 12.87 8.58
CA TYR A 94 17.46 14.04 8.00
C TYR A 94 18.09 14.91 9.08
N THR A 95 19.29 15.41 8.78
CA THR A 95 20.04 16.37 9.62
C THR A 95 20.35 17.58 8.76
N GLY A 96 19.47 18.58 8.77
CA GLY A 96 19.65 19.75 7.92
C GLY A 96 18.70 20.88 8.28
N LYS A 97 18.71 21.94 7.46
CA LYS A 97 18.01 23.21 7.75
C LYS A 97 16.67 23.35 7.02
N VAL A 98 16.28 22.40 6.15
CA VAL A 98 15.01 22.51 5.41
C VAL A 98 13.87 22.20 6.38
N PRO A 99 12.95 23.14 6.65
CA PRO A 99 11.85 22.95 7.57
C PRO A 99 10.80 21.99 6.99
N ALA A 100 10.18 21.16 7.85
CA ALA A 100 9.24 20.12 7.42
C ALA A 100 8.06 20.69 6.62
N GLU A 101 7.53 21.84 7.02
CA GLU A 101 6.40 22.52 6.37
C GLU A 101 6.68 22.92 4.91
N LYS A 102 7.96 23.07 4.52
CA LYS A 102 8.38 23.37 3.16
C LYS A 102 8.71 22.13 2.34
N MET A 103 8.97 20.98 2.98
CA MET A 103 9.45 19.76 2.31
C MET A 103 8.44 19.22 1.30
N VAL A 104 7.15 19.18 1.64
CA VAL A 104 6.11 18.62 0.74
C VAL A 104 6.05 19.39 -0.57
N GLN A 105 6.01 20.71 -0.50
CA GLN A 105 5.98 21.56 -1.70
C GLN A 105 7.27 21.42 -2.49
N ALA A 106 8.43 21.45 -1.82
CA ALA A 106 9.73 21.33 -2.46
C ALA A 106 9.91 19.95 -3.13
N PHE A 107 9.50 18.84 -2.47
CA PHE A 107 9.53 17.52 -3.10
C PHE A 107 8.63 17.47 -4.35
N ASN A 108 7.41 18.00 -4.26
CA ASN A 108 6.48 18.00 -5.39
C ASN A 108 6.95 18.81 -6.59
N ALA A 109 7.85 19.80 -6.41
CA ALA A 109 8.48 20.53 -7.50
C ALA A 109 9.49 19.66 -8.28
N HIS A 110 9.98 18.57 -7.69
CA HIS A 110 10.98 17.69 -8.29
C HIS A 110 10.49 16.24 -8.54
N LEU A 111 9.34 15.87 -7.98
CA LEU A 111 8.73 14.57 -8.22
C LEU A 111 8.07 14.50 -9.61
N PRO A 112 8.16 13.36 -10.30
CA PRO A 112 7.44 13.13 -11.55
C PRO A 112 5.90 13.22 -11.34
N PRO A 113 5.12 13.49 -12.41
CA PRO A 113 3.68 13.77 -12.29
C PRO A 113 2.85 12.62 -11.70
N ASP A 114 3.34 11.40 -11.76
CA ASP A 114 2.71 10.19 -11.26
C ASP A 114 3.09 9.83 -9.81
N ILE A 115 3.92 10.66 -9.14
CA ILE A 115 4.22 10.57 -7.71
C ILE A 115 3.97 11.92 -7.05
N ARG A 116 3.31 11.94 -5.89
CA ARG A 116 3.07 13.15 -5.10
C ARG A 116 3.33 12.93 -3.62
N ALA A 117 4.09 13.82 -3.02
CA ALA A 117 4.17 13.99 -1.57
C ALA A 117 2.87 14.63 -1.08
N LEU A 118 2.27 14.08 -0.03
CA LEU A 118 0.98 14.50 0.51
C LEU A 118 1.16 15.25 1.82
N GLU A 119 1.86 14.63 2.77
CA GLU A 119 2.03 15.13 4.15
C GLU A 119 3.38 14.65 4.68
N ILE A 120 3.94 15.42 5.61
CA ILE A 120 5.16 15.04 6.32
C ILE A 120 5.04 15.42 7.79
N TRP A 121 5.43 14.51 8.68
CA TRP A 121 5.39 14.71 10.11
C TRP A 121 6.70 14.29 10.76
N PRO A 122 7.21 15.02 11.75
CA PRO A 122 8.27 14.53 12.61
C PRO A 122 7.73 13.38 13.48
N VAL A 123 8.54 12.35 13.63
CA VAL A 123 8.21 11.15 14.43
C VAL A 123 9.36 10.81 15.36
N THR A 124 9.16 9.83 16.24
CA THR A 124 10.21 9.35 17.14
C THR A 124 11.44 8.85 16.38
N GLU A 125 12.61 8.96 16.97
CA GLU A 125 13.89 8.65 16.30
C GLU A 125 13.94 7.22 15.73
N ASN A 126 13.37 6.26 16.44
CA ASN A 126 13.37 4.84 16.08
C ASN A 126 12.17 4.43 15.23
N PHE A 127 11.34 5.38 14.77
CA PHE A 127 10.18 5.06 13.96
C PHE A 127 10.58 4.42 12.63
N HIS A 128 9.97 3.29 12.34
CA HIS A 128 10.16 2.57 11.09
C HIS A 128 8.82 2.32 10.40
N ALA A 129 8.59 2.93 9.23
CA ALA A 129 7.29 2.91 8.54
C ALA A 129 6.73 1.49 8.30
N ARG A 130 7.56 0.47 8.18
CA ARG A 130 7.10 -0.91 7.98
C ARG A 130 6.69 -1.59 9.27
N TYR A 131 7.50 -1.44 10.32
CA TYR A 131 7.34 -2.22 11.55
C TYR A 131 6.40 -1.56 12.55
N ALA A 132 6.25 -0.23 12.48
CA ALA A 132 5.29 0.50 13.29
C ALA A 132 3.84 0.41 12.76
N ALA A 133 3.64 -0.10 11.55
CA ALA A 133 2.31 -0.26 10.96
C ALA A 133 1.59 -1.45 11.59
N HIS A 134 0.40 -1.23 12.17
CA HIS A 134 -0.43 -2.28 12.75
C HIS A 134 -1.51 -2.79 11.78
N ALA A 135 -1.93 -1.99 10.80
CA ALA A 135 -2.84 -2.43 9.75
C ALA A 135 -2.55 -1.76 8.41
N LYS A 136 -2.87 -2.47 7.34
CA LYS A 136 -2.79 -1.97 5.96
C LYS A 136 -4.05 -2.35 5.22
N THR A 137 -4.62 -1.40 4.49
CA THR A 137 -5.80 -1.62 3.65
C THR A 137 -5.41 -1.52 2.19
N TYR A 138 -5.70 -2.58 1.44
CA TYR A 138 -5.60 -2.62 -0.01
C TYR A 138 -6.98 -2.61 -0.64
N ARG A 139 -7.10 -2.00 -1.82
CA ARG A 139 -8.25 -2.11 -2.70
C ARG A 139 -7.82 -2.71 -4.03
N TYR A 140 -8.62 -3.65 -4.53
CA TYR A 140 -8.48 -4.16 -5.88
C TYR A 140 -9.68 -3.73 -6.71
N TYR A 141 -9.42 -3.03 -7.81
CA TYR A 141 -10.47 -2.52 -8.69
C TYR A 141 -10.63 -3.40 -9.93
N ILE A 142 -11.87 -3.82 -10.17
CA ILE A 142 -12.28 -4.60 -11.33
C ILE A 142 -13.26 -3.74 -12.15
N LEU A 143 -13.01 -3.63 -13.45
CA LEU A 143 -13.99 -3.18 -14.42
C LEU A 143 -14.75 -4.40 -14.92
N ASN A 144 -15.99 -4.59 -14.47
CA ASN A 144 -16.84 -5.70 -14.87
C ASN A 144 -17.71 -5.29 -16.06
N ALA A 145 -17.10 -5.20 -17.22
CA ALA A 145 -17.70 -4.76 -18.48
C ALA A 145 -17.16 -5.56 -19.66
N ARG A 146 -17.97 -5.64 -20.74
CA ARG A 146 -17.57 -6.34 -21.98
C ARG A 146 -16.45 -5.63 -22.72
N VAL A 147 -16.35 -4.30 -22.60
CA VAL A 147 -15.38 -3.45 -23.29
C VAL A 147 -14.47 -2.76 -22.25
N ASP A 148 -13.21 -2.53 -22.59
CA ASP A 148 -12.28 -1.75 -21.76
C ASP A 148 -12.66 -0.25 -21.78
N ASP A 149 -12.35 0.43 -20.68
CA ASP A 149 -12.44 1.87 -20.56
C ASP A 149 -11.05 2.49 -20.67
N PRO A 150 -10.77 3.35 -21.66
CA PRO A 150 -9.46 3.95 -21.87
C PRO A 150 -9.02 4.85 -20.71
N PHE A 151 -9.94 5.34 -19.87
CA PHE A 151 -9.62 6.16 -18.71
C PHE A 151 -9.21 5.34 -17.48
N THR A 152 -9.51 4.03 -17.47
CA THR A 152 -9.22 3.16 -16.33
C THR A 152 -8.43 1.91 -16.71
N PHE A 153 -8.02 1.76 -17.98
CA PHE A 153 -7.37 0.55 -18.50
C PHE A 153 -6.08 0.15 -17.75
N ASP A 154 -5.39 1.11 -17.14
CA ASP A 154 -4.15 0.90 -16.38
C ASP A 154 -4.34 1.03 -14.85
N THR A 155 -5.58 1.16 -14.39
CA THR A 155 -5.95 1.28 -12.96
C THR A 155 -7.06 0.33 -12.54
N CYS A 156 -7.60 -0.46 -13.47
CA CYS A 156 -8.57 -1.52 -13.21
C CYS A 156 -8.19 -2.80 -13.97
N CYS A 157 -8.60 -3.92 -13.40
CA CYS A 157 -8.56 -5.22 -14.11
C CYS A 157 -9.91 -5.46 -14.76
N ARG A 158 -9.99 -5.56 -16.10
CA ARG A 158 -11.24 -5.88 -16.77
C ARG A 158 -11.59 -7.37 -16.65
N ILE A 159 -12.84 -7.64 -16.27
CA ILE A 159 -13.47 -8.97 -16.28
C ILE A 159 -14.75 -8.87 -17.12
N GLY A 160 -14.80 -9.56 -18.26
CA GLY A 160 -15.93 -9.46 -19.20
C GLY A 160 -17.22 -10.12 -18.74
N PRO A 161 -17.19 -11.38 -18.29
CA PRO A 161 -18.38 -12.04 -17.75
C PRO A 161 -18.92 -11.34 -16.51
N GLU A 162 -20.24 -11.34 -16.36
CA GLU A 162 -20.90 -10.77 -15.18
C GLU A 162 -20.46 -11.50 -13.91
N LEU A 163 -20.19 -10.72 -12.85
CA LEU A 163 -19.77 -11.22 -11.55
C LEU A 163 -20.92 -11.16 -10.55
N ASP A 164 -21.22 -12.28 -9.93
CA ASP A 164 -22.10 -12.32 -8.76
C ASP A 164 -21.36 -11.78 -7.53
N VAL A 165 -21.63 -10.50 -7.20
CA VAL A 165 -21.02 -9.81 -6.07
C VAL A 165 -21.46 -10.39 -4.73
N ALA A 166 -22.67 -10.97 -4.64
CA ALA A 166 -23.15 -11.61 -3.40
C ALA A 166 -22.33 -12.89 -3.13
N ALA A 167 -22.09 -13.72 -4.14
CA ALA A 167 -21.24 -14.89 -4.03
C ALA A 167 -19.78 -14.51 -3.70
N MET A 168 -19.25 -13.42 -4.31
CA MET A 168 -17.94 -12.89 -3.98
C MET A 168 -17.87 -12.42 -2.52
N GLN A 169 -18.88 -11.72 -2.01
CA GLN A 169 -18.93 -11.25 -0.63
C GLN A 169 -18.99 -12.42 0.37
N ALA A 170 -19.82 -13.43 0.11
CA ALA A 170 -19.92 -14.64 0.94
C ALA A 170 -18.55 -15.38 1.02
N ALA A 171 -17.82 -15.44 -0.09
CA ALA A 171 -16.46 -15.99 -0.10
C ALA A 171 -15.45 -15.08 0.62
N ALA A 172 -15.58 -13.75 0.51
CA ALA A 172 -14.70 -12.79 1.17
C ALA A 172 -14.77 -12.88 2.71
N GLU A 173 -15.96 -13.13 3.26
CA GLU A 173 -16.18 -13.30 4.70
C GLU A 173 -15.42 -14.49 5.26
N ARG A 174 -15.20 -15.54 4.46
CA ARG A 174 -14.46 -16.74 4.86
C ARG A 174 -12.94 -16.52 5.00
N PHE A 175 -12.41 -15.40 4.46
CA PHE A 175 -11.02 -15.02 4.65
C PHE A 175 -10.77 -14.17 5.91
N VAL A 176 -11.83 -13.65 6.53
CA VAL A 176 -11.70 -12.84 7.75
C VAL A 176 -11.29 -13.73 8.92
N GLY A 177 -10.32 -13.28 9.71
CA GLY A 177 -9.75 -13.99 10.84
C GLY A 177 -8.25 -14.24 10.68
N THR A 178 -7.70 -14.99 11.61
CA THR A 178 -6.29 -15.42 11.62
C THR A 178 -6.16 -16.79 10.97
N HIS A 179 -5.45 -16.85 9.84
CA HIS A 179 -5.29 -18.07 9.06
C HIS A 179 -3.86 -18.20 8.53
N ASP A 180 -3.47 -19.42 8.17
CA ASP A 180 -2.30 -19.66 7.35
C ASP A 180 -2.65 -19.37 5.88
N PHE A 181 -2.08 -18.31 5.33
CA PHE A 181 -2.33 -17.87 3.96
C PHE A 181 -1.32 -18.40 2.94
N LEU A 182 -0.60 -19.48 3.23
CA LEU A 182 0.40 -20.04 2.31
C LEU A 182 -0.20 -20.36 0.93
N ALA A 183 -1.45 -20.86 0.86
CA ALA A 183 -2.15 -21.10 -0.40
C ALA A 183 -2.34 -19.81 -1.24
N LEU A 184 -2.32 -18.64 -0.62
CA LEU A 184 -2.41 -17.34 -1.29
C LEU A 184 -1.04 -16.65 -1.43
N CYS A 185 0.06 -17.36 -1.28
CA CYS A 185 1.42 -16.85 -1.46
C CYS A 185 1.98 -17.29 -2.81
N ALA A 186 2.50 -16.35 -3.60
CA ALA A 186 3.17 -16.71 -4.85
C ALA A 186 4.49 -17.45 -4.58
N SER A 187 4.85 -18.36 -5.52
CA SER A 187 6.12 -19.07 -5.49
C SER A 187 7.31 -18.11 -5.53
N GLY A 188 8.43 -18.51 -4.91
CA GLY A 188 9.66 -17.69 -4.84
C GLY A 188 9.66 -16.65 -3.70
N SER A 189 8.65 -16.68 -2.82
CA SER A 189 8.64 -15.86 -1.61
C SER A 189 9.61 -16.42 -0.57
N SER A 190 10.57 -15.58 -0.09
CA SER A 190 11.45 -15.94 1.02
C SER A 190 10.68 -16.21 2.34
N VAL A 191 9.53 -15.58 2.52
CA VAL A 191 8.65 -15.76 3.69
C VAL A 191 7.99 -17.14 3.65
N ALA A 192 7.58 -17.64 2.48
CA ALA A 192 7.01 -18.98 2.34
C ALA A 192 8.03 -20.08 2.74
N ALA A 193 9.31 -19.83 2.49
CA ALA A 193 10.39 -20.77 2.85
C ALA A 193 10.68 -20.82 4.37
N HIS A 194 10.36 -19.75 5.13
CA HIS A 194 10.63 -19.64 6.57
C HIS A 194 9.42 -19.91 7.46
N GLY A 195 8.28 -20.29 6.89
CA GLY A 195 7.09 -20.73 7.64
C GLY A 195 6.23 -19.65 8.29
N ASP A 196 6.60 -18.37 8.19
CA ASP A 196 5.79 -17.26 8.71
C ASP A 196 4.72 -16.82 7.69
N THR A 197 3.67 -17.63 7.55
CA THR A 197 2.57 -17.43 6.59
C THR A 197 1.23 -17.12 7.24
N VAL A 198 1.18 -17.07 8.57
CA VAL A 198 -0.02 -16.70 9.32
C VAL A 198 -0.22 -15.20 9.28
N ARG A 199 -1.43 -14.76 8.93
CA ARG A 199 -1.84 -13.34 8.92
C ARG A 199 -3.25 -13.21 9.47
N THR A 200 -3.59 -12.01 9.92
CA THR A 200 -4.93 -11.69 10.39
C THR A 200 -5.58 -10.69 9.43
N ILE A 201 -6.61 -11.15 8.72
CA ILE A 201 -7.48 -10.24 7.95
C ILE A 201 -8.60 -9.78 8.87
N THR A 202 -8.67 -8.48 9.13
CA THR A 202 -9.72 -7.87 9.96
C THR A 202 -10.94 -7.45 9.15
N ARG A 203 -10.78 -7.25 7.84
CA ARG A 203 -11.86 -6.87 6.92
C ARG A 203 -11.57 -7.40 5.52
N CYS A 204 -12.61 -8.02 4.91
CA CYS A 204 -12.60 -8.35 3.48
C CYS A 204 -14.01 -8.10 2.94
N THR A 205 -14.18 -7.09 2.05
CA THR A 205 -15.49 -6.71 1.50
C THR A 205 -15.44 -6.56 0.00
N VAL A 206 -16.58 -6.84 -0.65
CA VAL A 206 -16.78 -6.67 -2.09
C VAL A 206 -17.99 -5.77 -2.32
N GLU A 207 -17.80 -4.72 -3.08
CA GLU A 207 -18.83 -3.71 -3.34
C GLU A 207 -18.90 -3.43 -4.85
N ARG A 208 -20.12 -3.21 -5.39
CA ARG A 208 -20.34 -2.81 -6.78
C ARG A 208 -20.86 -1.38 -6.84
N ALA A 209 -20.31 -0.59 -7.74
CA ALA A 209 -20.79 0.73 -8.12
C ALA A 209 -20.77 0.86 -9.65
N GLY A 210 -21.92 0.67 -10.29
CA GLY A 210 -22.03 0.53 -11.75
C GLY A 210 -21.21 -0.66 -12.23
N ASP A 211 -20.36 -0.44 -13.22
CA ASP A 211 -19.47 -1.47 -13.79
C ASP A 211 -18.23 -1.73 -12.93
N ARG A 212 -17.99 -0.94 -11.88
CA ARG A 212 -16.84 -1.13 -11.00
C ARG A 212 -17.17 -2.02 -9.82
N VAL A 213 -16.42 -3.11 -9.69
CA VAL A 213 -16.38 -3.97 -8.50
C VAL A 213 -15.11 -3.67 -7.73
N THR A 214 -15.23 -3.42 -6.43
CA THR A 214 -14.12 -3.08 -5.53
C THR A 214 -14.01 -4.13 -4.43
N ILE A 215 -12.85 -4.79 -4.36
CA ILE A 215 -12.50 -5.67 -3.25
C ILE A 215 -11.64 -4.86 -2.28
N THR A 216 -12.02 -4.78 -1.01
CA THR A 216 -11.26 -4.10 0.04
C THR A 216 -10.80 -5.11 1.07
N VAL A 217 -9.49 -5.16 1.34
CA VAL A 217 -8.89 -6.07 2.32
C VAL A 217 -8.04 -5.28 3.32
N THR A 218 -8.30 -5.47 4.61
CA THR A 218 -7.50 -4.90 5.70
C THR A 218 -6.89 -6.02 6.51
N ALA A 219 -5.58 -5.99 6.74
CA ALA A 219 -4.84 -6.99 7.50
C ALA A 219 -3.61 -6.39 8.20
N ASP A 220 -3.07 -7.12 9.17
CA ASP A 220 -1.80 -6.82 9.85
C ASP A 220 -0.59 -6.90 8.90
N GLY A 221 -0.65 -7.79 7.90
CA GLY A 221 0.39 -7.97 6.90
C GLY A 221 -0.10 -8.80 5.71
N TYR A 222 0.73 -8.87 4.68
CA TYR A 222 0.42 -9.61 3.46
C TYR A 222 1.63 -10.41 2.99
N LEU A 223 1.37 -11.58 2.42
CA LEU A 223 2.35 -12.39 1.71
C LEU A 223 2.53 -11.88 0.28
N TYR A 224 3.54 -12.40 -0.40
CA TYR A 224 3.83 -12.03 -1.77
C TYR A 224 2.64 -12.33 -2.70
N ASN A 225 2.14 -11.33 -3.41
CA ASN A 225 0.95 -11.36 -4.28
C ASN A 225 -0.37 -11.73 -3.59
N MET A 226 -0.43 -11.83 -2.26
CA MET A 226 -1.58 -12.36 -1.52
C MET A 226 -2.92 -11.69 -1.92
N VAL A 227 -2.99 -10.36 -1.94
CA VAL A 227 -4.24 -9.66 -2.28
C VAL A 227 -4.66 -9.92 -3.73
N ARG A 228 -3.73 -10.01 -4.65
CA ARG A 228 -4.01 -10.30 -6.07
C ARG A 228 -4.54 -11.72 -6.28
N ILE A 229 -3.99 -12.69 -5.53
CA ILE A 229 -4.43 -14.09 -5.54
C ILE A 229 -5.80 -14.22 -4.88
N LEU A 230 -5.98 -13.57 -3.72
CA LEU A 230 -7.26 -13.48 -3.03
C LEU A 230 -8.35 -12.90 -3.96
N SER A 231 -8.04 -11.80 -4.65
CA SER A 231 -8.97 -11.18 -5.60
C SER A 231 -9.32 -12.14 -6.76
N GLY A 232 -8.36 -12.90 -7.28
CA GLY A 232 -8.61 -13.91 -8.30
C GLY A 232 -9.49 -15.05 -7.78
N THR A 233 -9.28 -15.47 -6.55
CA THR A 233 -10.11 -16.49 -5.89
C THR A 233 -11.55 -16.01 -5.69
N LEU A 234 -11.74 -14.72 -5.33
CA LEU A 234 -13.07 -14.12 -5.24
C LEU A 234 -13.75 -13.98 -6.62
N VAL A 235 -12.98 -13.68 -7.67
CA VAL A 235 -13.52 -13.68 -9.05
C VAL A 235 -14.02 -15.07 -9.45
N GLU A 236 -13.32 -16.16 -9.07
CA GLU A 236 -13.82 -17.51 -9.31
C GLU A 236 -15.15 -17.77 -8.59
N ALA A 237 -15.33 -17.23 -7.36
CA ALA A 237 -16.62 -17.32 -6.66
C ALA A 237 -17.71 -16.53 -7.40
N GLY A 238 -17.43 -15.30 -7.85
CA GLY A 238 -18.36 -14.50 -8.64
C GLY A 238 -18.71 -15.07 -10.01
N LEU A 239 -17.88 -15.93 -10.55
CA LEU A 239 -18.14 -16.70 -11.80
C LEU A 239 -18.76 -18.08 -11.53
N HIS A 240 -19.12 -18.40 -10.28
CA HIS A 240 -19.64 -19.70 -9.84
C HIS A 240 -18.72 -20.91 -10.15
N LYS A 241 -17.41 -20.65 -10.30
CA LYS A 241 -16.38 -21.69 -10.47
C LYS A 241 -15.89 -22.24 -9.14
N ARG A 242 -16.23 -21.58 -8.05
CA ARG A 242 -15.88 -21.91 -6.67
C ARG A 242 -17.04 -21.53 -5.75
N THR A 243 -17.31 -22.36 -4.76
CA THR A 243 -18.29 -22.01 -3.73
C THR A 243 -17.63 -21.31 -2.53
N PRO A 244 -18.34 -20.44 -1.79
CA PRO A 244 -17.81 -19.80 -0.57
C PRO A 244 -17.34 -20.82 0.48
N GLU A 245 -18.02 -21.95 0.58
CA GLU A 245 -17.74 -23.03 1.55
C GLU A 245 -16.40 -23.74 1.26
N SER A 246 -15.87 -23.62 0.03
CA SER A 246 -14.58 -24.21 -0.34
C SER A 246 -13.36 -23.42 0.18
N ILE A 247 -13.55 -22.19 0.66
CA ILE A 247 -12.44 -21.31 1.11
C ILE A 247 -11.69 -21.88 2.32
N PRO A 248 -12.34 -22.39 3.39
CA PRO A 248 -11.64 -23.00 4.51
C PRO A 248 -10.76 -24.19 4.06
N ALA A 249 -11.27 -25.05 3.16
CA ALA A 249 -10.51 -26.18 2.62
C ALA A 249 -9.31 -25.70 1.78
N LEU A 250 -9.49 -24.64 0.99
CA LEU A 250 -8.39 -24.00 0.25
C LEU A 250 -7.28 -23.53 1.21
N LEU A 251 -7.62 -22.81 2.29
CA LEU A 251 -6.63 -22.33 3.26
C LEU A 251 -5.91 -23.50 3.94
N ALA A 252 -6.68 -24.53 4.36
CA ALA A 252 -6.12 -25.74 4.99
C ALA A 252 -5.19 -26.53 4.07
N SER A 253 -5.41 -26.48 2.74
CA SER A 253 -4.59 -27.19 1.77
C SER A 253 -3.14 -26.67 1.69
N ARG A 254 -2.91 -25.41 2.03
CA ARG A 254 -1.62 -24.71 1.88
C ARG A 254 -1.03 -24.77 0.46
N ASP A 255 -1.82 -25.15 -0.53
CA ASP A 255 -1.40 -25.38 -1.92
C ASP A 255 -1.83 -24.21 -2.81
N ARG A 256 -0.84 -23.45 -3.32
CA ARG A 256 -1.06 -22.31 -4.25
C ARG A 256 -1.84 -22.71 -5.51
N ARG A 257 -1.71 -23.94 -5.96
CA ARG A 257 -2.37 -24.41 -7.20
C ARG A 257 -3.89 -24.51 -7.06
N GLN A 258 -4.40 -24.60 -5.84
CA GLN A 258 -5.83 -24.62 -5.53
C GLN A 258 -6.45 -23.24 -5.44
N ALA A 259 -5.65 -22.18 -5.30
CA ALA A 259 -6.15 -20.81 -5.28
C ALA A 259 -6.35 -20.25 -6.69
N GLY A 260 -7.16 -19.22 -6.81
CA GLY A 260 -7.42 -18.51 -8.05
C GLY A 260 -6.15 -17.90 -8.68
N GLN A 261 -6.26 -17.49 -9.93
CA GLN A 261 -5.15 -16.85 -10.63
C GLN A 261 -4.69 -15.57 -9.96
N THR A 262 -3.41 -15.23 -10.10
CA THR A 262 -2.89 -13.93 -9.65
C THR A 262 -3.38 -12.86 -10.62
N LEU A 263 -4.30 -12.01 -10.19
CA LEU A 263 -4.83 -10.93 -11.04
C LEU A 263 -3.75 -9.87 -11.34
N PRO A 264 -3.87 -9.11 -12.46
CA PRO A 264 -2.93 -8.06 -12.85
C PRO A 264 -2.67 -7.02 -11.76
N ALA A 265 -1.43 -6.54 -11.65
CA ALA A 265 -1.03 -5.55 -10.66
C ALA A 265 -1.79 -4.22 -10.78
N LYS A 266 -2.15 -3.83 -12.00
CA LYS A 266 -2.82 -2.56 -12.33
C LYS A 266 -4.14 -2.32 -11.60
N GLY A 267 -4.81 -3.36 -11.10
CA GLY A 267 -6.01 -3.21 -10.28
C GLY A 267 -5.72 -2.97 -8.80
N LEU A 268 -4.49 -3.17 -8.33
CA LEU A 268 -4.16 -3.14 -6.91
C LEU A 268 -3.67 -1.77 -6.43
N PHE A 269 -4.28 -1.30 -5.34
CA PHE A 269 -3.95 -0.04 -4.68
C PHE A 269 -3.72 -0.24 -3.18
N LEU A 270 -2.59 0.22 -2.65
CA LEU A 270 -2.47 0.46 -1.22
C LEU A 270 -3.33 1.71 -0.89
N LYS A 271 -4.42 1.51 -0.16
CA LYS A 271 -5.38 2.57 0.19
C LYS A 271 -4.89 3.41 1.35
N CYS A 272 -4.50 2.76 2.44
CA CYS A 272 -3.95 3.40 3.65
C CYS A 272 -3.14 2.42 4.48
N VAL A 273 -2.39 3.00 5.42
CA VAL A 273 -1.63 2.31 6.46
C VAL A 273 -1.99 2.96 7.79
N GLU A 274 -2.12 2.18 8.84
CA GLU A 274 -2.51 2.63 10.15
C GLU A 274 -1.33 2.53 11.13
N TYR A 275 -1.15 3.59 11.93
CA TYR A 275 -0.10 3.73 12.94
C TYR A 275 -0.68 4.33 14.21
N ASP A 276 -0.15 3.94 15.36
CA ASP A 276 -0.32 4.64 16.63
C ASP A 276 0.76 5.74 16.73
N LEU A 277 0.38 7.01 16.46
CA LEU A 277 1.27 8.18 16.38
C LEU A 277 0.98 9.18 17.49
#